data_5a463c8f17f47e8ed83251575156daae
#
_entry.id   5a463c8f17f47e8ed83251575156daae
#
_cell.length_a   1.000
_cell.length_b   1.000
_cell.length_c   1.000
_cell.angle_alpha   90.00
_cell.angle_beta   90.00
_cell.angle_gamma   90.00
#
_symmetry.space_group_name_H-M   'P 1'
#
loop_
_entity.id
_entity.type
_entity.pdbx_description
1 polymer ?
#
loop_
_entity_poly.entity_id
_entity_poly.type
_entity_poly.pdbx_seq_one_letter_code
_entity_poly.pdbx_strand_id
1 'polypeptide(L)'
;MDDITRKDLERRLKRGDSLREIDMTGLNLDDFNFEGAAFNKCKFSGSSINRSNFAFSRFEACLLNDCEMQECNFQESSFVECDFSKSDLRDSVLIEVNFRETVLNSTDFSGSFLQDVVLIEARGDLINFSFSNLNSSNFSGAKFHVCDFSACHGLGITATASDFTGSDFRGARLDTSQLQGAILNFCNFSEASLQECDLSKARLFSATLENALLNSAILDEVLLMGAKAGGAELTDTVLNNANLTKADFSNSIFDGASMVGVMDQDTVFDGASLKEVNR
;
A
#
# COMPACT_ATOMS: atom_id res chain seq x y z
N MET A 1 30.58 18.67 -17.46
CA MET A 1 29.86 17.54 -18.07
C MET A 1 28.97 18.18 -19.12
N ASP A 2 29.04 17.77 -20.37
CA ASP A 2 28.13 18.28 -21.37
C ASP A 2 26.72 17.78 -21.04
N ASP A 3 25.73 18.70 -21.01
CA ASP A 3 24.35 18.38 -20.72
C ASP A 3 23.86 17.37 -21.76
N ILE A 4 23.30 16.23 -21.29
CA ILE A 4 22.76 15.23 -22.20
C ILE A 4 21.52 15.80 -22.90
N THR A 5 21.44 15.63 -24.21
CA THR A 5 20.24 16.04 -24.94
C THR A 5 19.31 14.85 -25.17
N ARG A 6 18.02 15.13 -25.45
CA ARG A 6 17.04 14.10 -25.84
C ARG A 6 17.55 13.24 -27.02
N LYS A 7 18.19 13.85 -28.02
CA LYS A 7 18.77 13.12 -29.18
C LYS A 7 19.94 12.23 -28.81
N ASP A 8 20.76 12.64 -27.84
CA ASP A 8 21.88 11.83 -27.36
C ASP A 8 21.36 10.60 -26.63
N LEU A 9 20.31 10.78 -25.83
CA LEU A 9 19.65 9.71 -25.10
C LEU A 9 19.03 8.69 -26.08
N GLU A 10 18.27 9.16 -27.09
CA GLU A 10 17.71 8.30 -28.14
C GLU A 10 18.78 7.48 -28.86
N ARG A 11 19.93 8.10 -29.18
CA ARG A 11 21.04 7.43 -29.85
C ARG A 11 21.65 6.33 -28.97
N ARG A 12 21.82 6.58 -27.68
CA ARG A 12 22.36 5.60 -26.72
C ARG A 12 21.41 4.41 -26.55
N LEU A 13 20.12 4.67 -26.37
CA LEU A 13 19.10 3.64 -26.26
C LEU A 13 19.02 2.75 -27.51
N LYS A 14 19.02 3.34 -28.71
CA LYS A 14 19.05 2.57 -29.97
C LYS A 14 20.28 1.66 -30.14
N ARG A 15 21.37 1.97 -29.43
CA ARG A 15 22.60 1.11 -29.40
C ARG A 15 22.53 0.05 -28.33
N GLY A 16 21.53 0.09 -27.43
CA GLY A 16 21.46 -0.78 -26.27
C GLY A 16 22.52 -0.44 -25.20
N ASP A 17 22.98 0.81 -25.18
CA ASP A 17 23.97 1.27 -24.20
C ASP A 17 23.34 1.27 -22.81
N SER A 18 24.05 0.73 -21.80
CA SER A 18 23.66 0.93 -20.40
C SER A 18 23.91 2.39 -19.99
N LEU A 19 22.91 3.01 -19.38
CA LEU A 19 22.97 4.41 -18.95
C LEU A 19 23.45 4.46 -17.49
N ARG A 20 24.68 4.94 -17.28
CA ARG A 20 25.28 5.01 -15.97
C ARG A 20 25.69 6.44 -15.61
N GLU A 21 25.32 6.85 -14.39
CA GLU A 21 25.70 8.15 -13.80
C GLU A 21 25.34 9.36 -14.70
N ILE A 22 24.23 9.23 -15.47
CA ILE A 22 23.76 10.28 -16.35
C ILE A 22 22.85 11.22 -15.57
N ASP A 23 23.08 12.51 -15.74
CA ASP A 23 22.23 13.56 -15.17
C ASP A 23 21.22 14.03 -16.23
N MET A 24 19.93 13.73 -15.98
CA MET A 24 18.78 14.13 -16.79
C MET A 24 17.85 15.05 -16.00
N THR A 25 18.36 15.69 -14.94
CA THR A 25 17.60 16.56 -14.06
C THR A 25 16.91 17.68 -14.84
N GLY A 26 15.59 17.85 -14.60
CA GLY A 26 14.79 18.91 -15.18
C GLY A 26 14.57 18.81 -16.71
N LEU A 27 14.88 17.69 -17.34
CA LEU A 27 14.62 17.50 -18.77
C LEU A 27 13.14 17.24 -19.04
N ASN A 28 12.68 17.66 -20.24
CA ASN A 28 11.43 17.19 -20.79
C ASN A 28 11.67 15.93 -21.62
N LEU A 29 11.18 14.80 -21.09
CA LEU A 29 11.28 13.46 -21.66
C LEU A 29 9.87 12.87 -21.89
N ASP A 30 8.85 13.70 -22.01
CA ASP A 30 7.48 13.26 -22.30
C ASP A 30 7.42 12.42 -23.57
N ASP A 31 6.53 11.44 -23.58
CA ASP A 31 6.29 10.55 -24.71
C ASP A 31 7.57 9.81 -25.17
N PHE A 32 8.50 9.53 -24.24
CA PHE A 32 9.76 8.87 -24.54
C PHE A 32 9.65 7.34 -24.40
N ASN A 33 10.38 6.61 -25.24
CA ASN A 33 10.46 5.17 -25.14
C ASN A 33 11.77 4.71 -24.48
N PHE A 34 11.66 4.24 -23.23
CA PHE A 34 12.74 3.67 -22.42
C PHE A 34 12.60 2.15 -22.23
N GLU A 35 11.76 1.49 -23.04
CA GLU A 35 11.49 0.06 -22.93
C GLU A 35 12.78 -0.76 -22.87
N GLY A 36 12.90 -1.63 -21.85
CA GLY A 36 14.06 -2.48 -21.65
C GLY A 36 15.36 -1.76 -21.29
N ALA A 37 15.33 -0.44 -21.09
CA ALA A 37 16.53 0.33 -20.74
C ALA A 37 17.07 -0.01 -19.36
N ALA A 38 18.39 0.13 -19.17
CA ALA A 38 19.05 -0.06 -17.88
C ALA A 38 19.74 1.23 -17.43
N PHE A 39 19.34 1.69 -16.22
CA PHE A 39 19.84 2.91 -15.59
C PHE A 39 20.52 2.56 -14.27
N ASN A 40 21.74 3.01 -14.06
CA ASN A 40 22.46 2.84 -12.81
C ASN A 40 22.97 4.20 -12.32
N LYS A 41 22.57 4.60 -11.11
CA LYS A 41 22.94 5.87 -10.49
C LYS A 41 22.63 7.11 -11.34
N CYS A 42 21.57 7.03 -12.15
CA CYS A 42 21.11 8.16 -12.97
C CYS A 42 20.22 9.11 -12.15
N LYS A 43 20.15 10.36 -12.59
CA LYS A 43 19.32 11.38 -11.97
C LYS A 43 18.27 11.86 -12.96
N PHE A 44 17.02 11.82 -12.53
CA PHE A 44 15.86 12.32 -13.27
C PHE A 44 15.15 13.45 -12.48
N SER A 45 15.70 13.86 -11.34
CA SER A 45 15.01 14.76 -10.41
C SER A 45 14.39 15.98 -11.09
N GLY A 46 13.09 16.21 -10.86
CA GLY A 46 12.34 17.33 -11.42
C GLY A 46 12.14 17.27 -12.93
N SER A 47 12.33 16.13 -13.58
CA SER A 47 12.05 15.98 -15.01
C SER A 47 10.56 15.68 -15.26
N SER A 48 10.09 16.10 -16.46
CA SER A 48 8.79 15.71 -17.00
C SER A 48 8.95 14.52 -17.92
N ILE A 49 8.28 13.39 -17.59
CA ILE A 49 8.42 12.10 -18.28
C ILE A 49 7.03 11.51 -18.59
N ASN A 50 6.01 12.32 -18.64
CA ASN A 50 4.62 11.90 -18.80
C ASN A 50 4.42 11.05 -20.07
N ARG A 51 3.52 10.08 -20.00
CA ARG A 51 3.14 9.18 -21.12
C ARG A 51 4.29 8.40 -21.73
N SER A 52 5.36 8.21 -20.95
CA SER A 52 6.56 7.49 -21.41
C SER A 52 6.46 5.98 -21.13
N ASN A 53 7.15 5.21 -21.97
CA ASN A 53 7.19 3.77 -21.84
C ASN A 53 8.49 3.29 -21.20
N PHE A 54 8.39 2.73 -19.98
CA PHE A 54 9.47 2.12 -19.20
C PHE A 54 9.30 0.62 -19.03
N ALA A 55 8.41 -0.02 -19.76
CA ALA A 55 8.19 -1.45 -19.61
C ALA A 55 9.51 -2.23 -19.68
N PHE A 56 9.67 -3.24 -18.79
CA PHE A 56 10.85 -4.09 -18.69
C PHE A 56 12.16 -3.36 -18.37
N SER A 57 12.13 -2.09 -17.99
CA SER A 57 13.32 -1.31 -17.66
C SER A 57 13.87 -1.63 -16.27
N ARG A 58 15.14 -1.31 -16.04
CA ARG A 58 15.80 -1.53 -14.75
C ARG A 58 16.48 -0.25 -14.28
N PHE A 59 16.18 0.10 -13.03
CA PHE A 59 16.77 1.24 -12.35
C PHE A 59 17.43 0.75 -11.06
N GLU A 60 18.66 1.13 -10.85
CA GLU A 60 19.42 0.81 -9.65
C GLU A 60 20.03 2.09 -9.07
N ALA A 61 19.73 2.38 -7.81
CA ALA A 61 20.21 3.53 -7.07
C ALA A 61 20.00 4.87 -7.82
N CYS A 62 18.85 5.03 -8.51
CA CYS A 62 18.52 6.22 -9.27
C CYS A 62 17.69 7.22 -8.48
N LEU A 63 17.81 8.51 -8.81
CA LEU A 63 17.01 9.58 -8.25
C LEU A 63 15.91 9.97 -9.23
N LEU A 64 14.66 9.71 -8.84
CA LEU A 64 13.46 10.02 -9.62
C LEU A 64 12.52 10.94 -8.82
N ASN A 65 13.07 11.67 -7.86
CA ASN A 65 12.28 12.54 -7.00
C ASN A 65 11.80 13.80 -7.72
N ASP A 66 10.65 14.33 -7.29
CA ASP A 66 10.00 15.52 -7.87
C ASP A 66 9.70 15.39 -9.38
N CYS A 67 9.56 14.17 -9.91
CA CYS A 67 9.28 13.93 -11.34
C CYS A 67 7.78 13.92 -11.65
N GLU A 68 7.41 14.40 -12.85
CA GLU A 68 6.09 14.22 -13.45
C GLU A 68 6.12 12.97 -14.35
N MET A 69 5.39 11.91 -13.95
CA MET A 69 5.40 10.58 -14.59
C MET A 69 3.97 10.05 -14.80
N GLN A 70 3.02 10.94 -15.07
CA GLN A 70 1.61 10.56 -15.24
C GLN A 70 1.42 9.72 -16.50
N GLU A 71 0.46 8.79 -16.47
CA GLU A 71 0.08 7.95 -17.60
C GLU A 71 1.25 7.15 -18.22
N CYS A 72 2.29 6.85 -17.41
CA CYS A 72 3.43 6.08 -17.86
C CYS A 72 3.16 4.57 -17.84
N ASN A 73 3.87 3.84 -18.67
CA ASN A 73 3.90 2.38 -18.63
C ASN A 73 5.20 1.89 -18.01
N PHE A 74 5.11 1.30 -16.81
CA PHE A 74 6.23 0.71 -16.08
C PHE A 74 6.11 -0.82 -15.94
N GLN A 75 5.23 -1.46 -16.69
CA GLN A 75 5.00 -2.91 -16.56
C GLN A 75 6.31 -3.70 -16.49
N GLU A 76 6.39 -4.62 -15.50
CA GLU A 76 7.53 -5.52 -15.27
C GLU A 76 8.89 -4.79 -15.11
N SER A 77 8.88 -3.52 -14.76
CA SER A 77 10.12 -2.78 -14.47
C SER A 77 10.61 -2.98 -13.04
N SER A 78 11.86 -2.62 -12.79
CA SER A 78 12.48 -2.76 -11.47
C SER A 78 13.19 -1.48 -11.05
N PHE A 79 12.90 -1.01 -9.82
CA PHE A 79 13.43 0.21 -9.22
C PHE A 79 14.02 -0.09 -7.85
N VAL A 80 15.17 -0.76 -7.82
CA VAL A 80 15.83 -1.15 -6.56
C VAL A 80 16.65 0.02 -6.01
N GLU A 81 16.48 0.30 -4.69
CA GLU A 81 17.17 1.40 -3.99
C GLU A 81 16.97 2.79 -4.66
N CYS A 82 15.85 3.00 -5.33
CA CYS A 82 15.55 4.28 -5.99
C CYS A 82 14.79 5.24 -5.04
N ASP A 83 14.80 6.52 -5.37
CA ASP A 83 14.07 7.56 -4.67
C ASP A 83 13.05 8.22 -5.60
N PHE A 84 11.75 8.03 -5.29
CA PHE A 84 10.61 8.63 -5.99
C PHE A 84 9.92 9.74 -5.19
N SER A 85 10.56 10.23 -4.14
CA SER A 85 9.92 11.21 -3.24
C SER A 85 9.31 12.36 -4.02
N LYS A 86 8.04 12.68 -3.74
CA LYS A 86 7.24 13.75 -4.36
C LYS A 86 7.00 13.60 -5.87
N SER A 87 7.14 12.41 -6.42
CA SER A 87 6.85 12.18 -7.84
C SER A 87 5.40 11.83 -8.04
N ASP A 88 4.89 12.22 -9.20
CA ASP A 88 3.52 12.04 -9.63
C ASP A 88 3.47 10.89 -10.66
N LEU A 89 2.94 9.73 -10.23
CA LEU A 89 2.76 8.54 -11.06
C LEU A 89 1.27 8.23 -11.30
N ARG A 90 0.40 9.22 -11.17
CA ARG A 90 -1.05 9.02 -11.33
C ARG A 90 -1.40 8.38 -12.66
N ASP A 91 -2.44 7.54 -12.64
CA ASP A 91 -3.01 6.90 -13.83
C ASP A 91 -2.01 6.06 -14.64
N SER A 92 -0.92 5.60 -14.00
CA SER A 92 0.15 4.82 -14.63
C SER A 92 -0.09 3.32 -14.54
N VAL A 93 0.52 2.56 -15.46
CA VAL A 93 0.53 1.10 -15.47
C VAL A 93 1.80 0.61 -14.78
N LEU A 94 1.65 0.01 -13.58
CA LEU A 94 2.73 -0.43 -12.71
C LEU A 94 2.61 -1.94 -12.38
N ILE A 95 2.00 -2.71 -13.26
CA ILE A 95 1.77 -4.16 -13.08
C ILE A 95 3.10 -4.89 -12.97
N GLU A 96 3.25 -5.74 -11.94
CA GLU A 96 4.45 -6.54 -11.66
C GLU A 96 5.74 -5.72 -11.47
N VAL A 97 5.62 -4.45 -11.09
CA VAL A 97 6.79 -3.60 -10.81
C VAL A 97 7.44 -3.99 -9.48
N ASN A 98 8.77 -3.99 -9.47
CA ASN A 98 9.56 -4.19 -8.27
C ASN A 98 10.07 -2.85 -7.70
N PHE A 99 9.52 -2.45 -6.54
CA PHE A 99 9.91 -1.28 -5.75
C PHE A 99 10.60 -1.68 -4.43
N ARG A 100 11.28 -2.82 -4.38
CA ARG A 100 11.98 -3.25 -3.16
C ARG A 100 12.95 -2.16 -2.66
N GLU A 101 12.88 -1.89 -1.34
CA GLU A 101 13.79 -0.96 -0.67
C GLU A 101 13.77 0.49 -1.21
N THR A 102 12.72 0.86 -1.95
CA THR A 102 12.53 2.20 -2.51
C THR A 102 12.07 3.21 -1.48
N VAL A 103 12.39 4.49 -1.73
CA VAL A 103 11.89 5.64 -0.96
C VAL A 103 10.76 6.30 -1.75
N LEU A 104 9.57 6.44 -1.12
CA LEU A 104 8.32 6.87 -1.77
C LEU A 104 7.64 8.04 -1.05
N ASN A 105 8.37 8.89 -0.31
CA ASN A 105 7.74 9.97 0.46
C ASN A 105 6.91 10.89 -0.43
N SER A 106 5.65 11.08 -0.08
CA SER A 106 4.71 11.94 -0.82
C SER A 106 4.56 11.60 -2.32
N THR A 107 4.83 10.36 -2.70
CA THR A 107 4.61 9.89 -4.08
C THR A 107 3.12 9.69 -4.32
N ASP A 108 2.62 10.12 -5.48
CA ASP A 108 1.22 9.97 -5.87
C ASP A 108 1.05 8.84 -6.90
N PHE A 109 0.38 7.75 -6.48
CA PHE A 109 -0.01 6.60 -7.30
C PHE A 109 -1.52 6.52 -7.52
N SER A 110 -2.26 7.59 -7.21
CA SER A 110 -3.73 7.52 -7.28
C SER A 110 -4.22 7.14 -8.68
N GLY A 111 -5.26 6.31 -8.74
CA GLY A 111 -5.83 5.82 -9.99
C GLY A 111 -4.97 4.83 -10.78
N SER A 112 -3.78 4.48 -10.30
CA SER A 112 -2.84 3.63 -11.04
C SER A 112 -3.14 2.13 -10.92
N PHE A 113 -2.62 1.36 -11.87
CA PHE A 113 -2.71 -0.11 -11.92
C PHE A 113 -1.43 -0.72 -11.33
N LEU A 114 -1.50 -1.21 -10.09
CA LEU A 114 -0.39 -1.71 -9.27
C LEU A 114 -0.54 -3.21 -8.93
N GLN A 115 -1.24 -3.98 -9.77
CA GLN A 115 -1.40 -5.41 -9.51
C GLN A 115 -0.04 -6.11 -9.45
N ASP A 116 0.10 -7.04 -8.52
CA ASP A 116 1.30 -7.85 -8.32
C ASP A 116 2.58 -7.03 -8.05
N VAL A 117 2.43 -5.76 -7.62
CA VAL A 117 3.58 -4.91 -7.30
C VAL A 117 4.31 -5.43 -6.05
N VAL A 118 5.64 -5.34 -6.07
CA VAL A 118 6.51 -5.73 -4.94
C VAL A 118 7.04 -4.48 -4.24
N LEU A 119 6.53 -4.20 -3.04
CA LEU A 119 6.91 -3.07 -2.17
C LEU A 119 7.59 -3.55 -0.88
N ILE A 120 8.26 -4.71 -0.93
CA ILE A 120 8.93 -5.31 0.23
C ILE A 120 9.99 -4.35 0.75
N GLU A 121 9.92 -4.03 2.07
CA GLU A 121 10.86 -3.14 2.74
C GLU A 121 10.94 -1.72 2.15
N ALA A 122 10.00 -1.34 1.28
CA ALA A 122 9.85 0.03 0.82
C ALA A 122 9.41 0.94 1.98
N ARG A 123 9.72 2.22 1.88
CA ARG A 123 9.42 3.19 2.94
C ARG A 123 8.96 4.53 2.39
N GLY A 124 8.09 5.17 3.13
CA GLY A 124 7.64 6.52 2.79
C GLY A 124 6.44 6.96 3.61
N ASP A 125 6.32 8.24 3.81
CA ASP A 125 5.19 8.86 4.47
C ASP A 125 4.36 9.64 3.45
N LEU A 126 3.05 9.81 3.71
CA LEU A 126 2.14 10.61 2.90
C LEU A 126 2.01 10.13 1.43
N ILE A 127 2.17 8.84 1.18
CA ILE A 127 1.99 8.27 -0.15
C ILE A 127 0.48 8.22 -0.45
N ASN A 128 0.11 8.52 -1.69
CA ASN A 128 -1.27 8.43 -2.15
C ASN A 128 -1.47 7.21 -3.06
N PHE A 129 -2.21 6.20 -2.57
CA PHE A 129 -2.66 5.02 -3.31
C PHE A 129 -4.19 5.02 -3.53
N SER A 130 -4.86 6.16 -3.31
CA SER A 130 -6.32 6.21 -3.41
C SER A 130 -6.80 5.79 -4.80
N PHE A 131 -7.93 5.07 -4.86
CA PHE A 131 -8.53 4.57 -6.11
C PHE A 131 -7.63 3.67 -6.96
N SER A 132 -6.45 3.27 -6.48
CA SER A 132 -5.54 2.40 -7.22
C SER A 132 -5.96 0.92 -7.16
N ASN A 133 -5.45 0.14 -8.09
CA ASN A 133 -5.60 -1.31 -8.08
C ASN A 133 -4.31 -1.98 -7.57
N LEU A 134 -4.36 -2.50 -6.35
CA LEU A 134 -3.25 -3.12 -5.61
C LEU A 134 -3.43 -4.64 -5.46
N ASN A 135 -4.31 -5.28 -6.23
CA ASN A 135 -4.59 -6.70 -6.07
C ASN A 135 -3.30 -7.55 -6.11
N SER A 136 -3.20 -8.52 -5.22
CA SER A 136 -2.06 -9.44 -5.08
C SER A 136 -0.71 -8.78 -4.78
N SER A 137 -0.67 -7.52 -4.41
CA SER A 137 0.56 -6.78 -4.13
C SER A 137 1.23 -7.21 -2.83
N ASN A 138 2.55 -7.06 -2.75
CA ASN A 138 3.34 -7.46 -1.60
C ASN A 138 4.00 -6.26 -0.90
N PHE A 139 3.48 -5.94 0.28
CA PHE A 139 3.94 -4.87 1.18
C PHE A 139 4.71 -5.42 2.40
N SER A 140 5.17 -6.67 2.40
CA SER A 140 5.81 -7.28 3.58
C SER A 140 6.96 -6.42 4.10
N GLY A 141 6.92 -6.08 5.39
CA GLY A 141 7.92 -5.25 6.05
C GLY A 141 7.99 -3.79 5.57
N ALA A 142 7.08 -3.35 4.70
CA ALA A 142 7.00 -1.95 4.27
C ALA A 142 6.67 -1.03 5.46
N LYS A 143 7.14 0.22 5.40
CA LYS A 143 6.88 1.26 6.41
C LYS A 143 6.27 2.48 5.74
N PHE A 144 4.95 2.58 5.83
CA PHE A 144 4.14 3.59 5.18
C PHE A 144 3.24 4.28 6.19
N HIS A 145 3.62 5.49 6.63
CA HIS A 145 2.84 6.20 7.64
C HIS A 145 2.01 7.32 7.03
N VAL A 146 0.80 7.48 7.55
CA VAL A 146 -0.11 8.56 7.16
C VAL A 146 -0.38 8.56 5.65
N CYS A 147 -0.45 7.37 5.06
CA CYS A 147 -0.69 7.19 3.62
C CYS A 147 -2.19 7.10 3.33
N ASP A 148 -2.58 7.43 2.11
CA ASP A 148 -3.96 7.35 1.63
C ASP A 148 -4.16 6.10 0.76
N PHE A 149 -4.91 5.12 1.28
CA PHE A 149 -5.36 3.91 0.59
C PHE A 149 -6.89 3.94 0.37
N SER A 150 -7.52 5.10 0.50
CA SER A 150 -8.98 5.20 0.42
C SER A 150 -9.50 4.71 -0.93
N ALA A 151 -10.59 3.93 -0.86
CA ALA A 151 -11.24 3.34 -2.03
C ALA A 151 -10.30 2.52 -2.96
N CYS A 152 -9.12 2.10 -2.50
CA CYS A 152 -8.25 1.21 -3.28
C CYS A 152 -8.85 -0.20 -3.38
N HIS A 153 -8.43 -0.94 -4.41
CA HIS A 153 -8.74 -2.35 -4.61
C HIS A 153 -7.46 -3.14 -4.31
N GLY A 154 -7.42 -3.83 -3.18
CA GLY A 154 -6.26 -4.59 -2.70
C GLY A 154 -6.64 -6.01 -2.28
N LEU A 155 -7.37 -6.74 -3.15
CA LEU A 155 -7.71 -8.13 -2.89
C LEU A 155 -6.46 -9.00 -2.79
N GLY A 156 -6.35 -9.77 -1.70
CA GLY A 156 -5.26 -10.72 -1.51
C GLY A 156 -3.88 -10.08 -1.36
N ILE A 157 -3.77 -8.84 -0.87
CA ILE A 157 -2.45 -8.25 -0.60
C ILE A 157 -1.74 -9.02 0.51
N THR A 158 -0.41 -9.04 0.43
CA THR A 158 0.44 -9.53 1.52
C THR A 158 1.12 -8.33 2.19
N ALA A 159 0.82 -8.11 3.48
CA ALA A 159 1.37 -6.99 4.25
C ALA A 159 1.82 -7.44 5.65
N THR A 160 2.39 -8.64 5.72
CA THR A 160 2.89 -9.22 6.97
C THR A 160 3.99 -8.35 7.56
N ALA A 161 3.88 -8.06 8.86
CA ALA A 161 4.84 -7.25 9.62
C ALA A 161 5.12 -5.84 9.03
N SER A 162 4.22 -5.32 8.23
CA SER A 162 4.26 -3.94 7.72
C SER A 162 3.84 -2.92 8.79
N ASP A 163 4.18 -1.66 8.59
CA ASP A 163 3.74 -0.55 9.43
C ASP A 163 3.01 0.49 8.59
N PHE A 164 1.69 0.61 8.81
CA PHE A 164 0.81 1.57 8.16
C PHE A 164 0.24 2.61 9.14
N THR A 165 0.93 2.85 10.25
CA THR A 165 0.43 3.73 11.31
C THR A 165 -0.17 5.03 10.77
N GLY A 166 -1.42 5.31 11.17
CA GLY A 166 -2.15 6.54 10.83
C GLY A 166 -2.68 6.64 9.42
N SER A 167 -2.62 5.54 8.63
CA SER A 167 -3.06 5.54 7.23
C SER A 167 -4.59 5.43 7.08
N ASP A 168 -5.09 5.93 5.97
CA ASP A 168 -6.51 5.98 5.61
C ASP A 168 -6.87 4.84 4.64
N PHE A 169 -7.70 3.90 5.07
CA PHE A 169 -8.22 2.78 4.29
C PHE A 169 -9.75 2.86 4.10
N ARG A 170 -10.35 4.05 4.22
CA ARG A 170 -11.82 4.20 4.10
C ARG A 170 -12.33 3.66 2.77
N GLY A 171 -13.33 2.78 2.85
CA GLY A 171 -13.94 2.17 1.67
C GLY A 171 -12.99 1.29 0.84
N ALA A 172 -11.79 0.98 1.33
CA ALA A 172 -10.86 0.07 0.66
C ALA A 172 -11.42 -1.36 0.62
N ARG A 173 -11.08 -2.11 -0.43
CA ARG A 173 -11.41 -3.54 -0.57
C ARG A 173 -10.15 -4.36 -0.39
N LEU A 174 -10.02 -4.98 0.78
CA LEU A 174 -8.82 -5.71 1.20
C LEU A 174 -9.09 -7.20 1.45
N ASP A 175 -10.22 -7.72 0.96
CA ASP A 175 -10.65 -9.09 1.26
C ASP A 175 -9.54 -10.12 0.97
N THR A 176 -9.49 -11.18 1.78
CA THR A 176 -8.51 -12.28 1.71
C THR A 176 -7.04 -11.87 1.92
N SER A 177 -6.79 -10.67 2.42
CA SER A 177 -5.43 -10.15 2.61
C SER A 177 -4.73 -10.74 3.84
N GLN A 178 -3.39 -10.81 3.77
CA GLN A 178 -2.52 -11.29 4.82
C GLN A 178 -1.84 -10.12 5.55
N LEU A 179 -2.36 -9.78 6.73
CA LEU A 179 -1.96 -8.63 7.56
C LEU A 179 -1.36 -9.08 8.91
N GLN A 180 -0.88 -10.33 9.00
CA GLN A 180 -0.37 -10.89 10.24
C GLN A 180 0.75 -10.02 10.85
N GLY A 181 0.57 -9.62 12.10
CA GLY A 181 1.54 -8.82 12.84
C GLY A 181 1.73 -7.41 12.30
N ALA A 182 0.89 -6.95 11.38
CA ALA A 182 0.95 -5.58 10.88
C ALA A 182 0.65 -4.55 11.97
N ILE A 183 1.28 -3.38 11.87
CA ILE A 183 1.02 -2.22 12.73
C ILE A 183 0.05 -1.30 12.00
N LEU A 184 -1.20 -1.28 12.47
CA LEU A 184 -2.34 -0.56 11.91
C LEU A 184 -2.90 0.44 12.93
N ASN A 185 -2.05 0.92 13.85
CA ASN A 185 -2.47 1.84 14.89
C ASN A 185 -2.97 3.15 14.28
N PHE A 186 -4.09 3.67 14.79
CA PHE A 186 -4.71 4.92 14.33
C PHE A 186 -5.16 4.92 12.87
N CYS A 187 -5.17 3.77 12.20
CA CYS A 187 -5.69 3.67 10.83
C CYS A 187 -7.21 3.84 10.80
N ASN A 188 -7.71 4.32 9.67
CA ASN A 188 -9.13 4.46 9.44
C ASN A 188 -9.61 3.44 8.40
N PHE A 189 -10.35 2.42 8.84
CA PHE A 189 -10.97 1.38 8.02
C PHE A 189 -12.50 1.54 7.92
N SER A 190 -13.04 2.74 8.17
CA SER A 190 -14.49 2.93 8.07
C SER A 190 -15.00 2.50 6.69
N GLU A 191 -16.06 1.68 6.67
CA GLU A 191 -16.67 1.16 5.44
C GLU A 191 -15.73 0.29 4.57
N ALA A 192 -14.56 -0.10 5.08
CA ALA A 192 -13.66 -0.99 4.37
C ALA A 192 -14.13 -2.44 4.41
N SER A 193 -13.81 -3.21 3.36
CA SER A 193 -13.99 -4.67 3.35
C SER A 193 -12.67 -5.37 3.67
N LEU A 194 -12.71 -6.19 4.72
CA LEU A 194 -11.61 -6.99 5.28
C LEU A 194 -12.06 -8.45 5.46
N GLN A 195 -13.01 -8.90 4.65
CA GLN A 195 -13.57 -10.24 4.76
C GLN A 195 -12.51 -11.30 4.49
N GLU A 196 -12.51 -12.37 5.29
CA GLU A 196 -11.53 -13.46 5.18
C GLU A 196 -10.07 -13.03 5.31
N CYS A 197 -9.80 -11.81 5.82
CA CYS A 197 -8.42 -11.37 6.07
C CYS A 197 -7.80 -12.09 7.26
N ASP A 198 -6.50 -12.30 7.24
CA ASP A 198 -5.74 -12.71 8.41
C ASP A 198 -5.04 -11.51 9.06
N LEU A 199 -5.61 -11.05 10.17
CA LEU A 199 -5.12 -9.97 11.03
C LEU A 199 -4.51 -10.50 12.33
N SER A 200 -4.16 -11.79 12.39
CA SER A 200 -3.59 -12.41 13.60
C SER A 200 -2.41 -11.61 14.11
N LYS A 201 -2.41 -11.28 15.40
CA LYS A 201 -1.37 -10.48 16.08
C LYS A 201 -1.18 -9.06 15.56
N ALA A 202 -2.06 -8.58 14.68
CA ALA A 202 -2.01 -7.21 14.20
C ALA A 202 -2.30 -6.23 15.35
N ARG A 203 -1.79 -5.02 15.23
CA ARG A 203 -1.96 -3.96 16.21
C ARG A 203 -2.84 -2.86 15.62
N LEU A 204 -4.08 -2.75 16.11
CA LEU A 204 -5.08 -1.77 15.70
C LEU A 204 -5.45 -0.81 16.86
N PHE A 205 -4.47 -0.41 17.65
CA PHE A 205 -4.69 0.50 18.75
C PHE A 205 -5.34 1.80 18.27
N SER A 206 -6.50 2.14 18.83
CA SER A 206 -7.30 3.33 18.45
C SER A 206 -7.60 3.43 16.95
N ALA A 207 -7.66 2.32 16.24
CA ALA A 207 -8.12 2.31 14.84
C ALA A 207 -9.63 2.55 14.77
N THR A 208 -10.10 3.07 13.64
CA THR A 208 -11.53 3.22 13.34
C THR A 208 -11.94 2.14 12.34
N LEU A 209 -12.97 1.37 12.68
CA LEU A 209 -13.54 0.26 11.90
C LEU A 209 -15.07 0.43 11.78
N GLU A 210 -15.56 1.66 11.82
CA GLU A 210 -17.00 1.94 11.76
C GLU A 210 -17.60 1.40 10.46
N ASN A 211 -18.63 0.53 10.58
CA ASN A 211 -19.28 -0.15 9.46
C ASN A 211 -18.32 -0.99 8.58
N ALA A 212 -17.17 -1.39 9.08
CA ALA A 212 -16.26 -2.25 8.35
C ALA A 212 -16.81 -3.69 8.25
N LEU A 213 -16.51 -4.38 7.15
CA LEU A 213 -16.88 -5.77 6.92
C LEU A 213 -15.70 -6.66 7.24
N LEU A 214 -15.79 -7.47 8.32
CA LEU A 214 -14.74 -8.38 8.78
C LEU A 214 -15.24 -9.85 8.80
N ASN A 215 -16.33 -10.16 8.13
CA ASN A 215 -16.91 -11.50 8.17
C ASN A 215 -15.85 -12.57 7.82
N SER A 216 -15.78 -13.62 8.62
CA SER A 216 -14.83 -14.74 8.50
C SER A 216 -13.35 -14.34 8.63
N ALA A 217 -13.02 -13.13 9.08
CA ALA A 217 -11.64 -12.72 9.30
C ALA A 217 -11.03 -13.44 10.51
N ILE A 218 -9.71 -13.63 10.48
CA ILE A 218 -8.91 -14.19 11.58
C ILE A 218 -8.26 -13.03 12.34
N LEU A 219 -8.68 -12.86 13.60
CA LEU A 219 -8.27 -11.78 14.51
C LEU A 219 -7.62 -12.35 15.79
N ASP A 220 -7.03 -13.55 15.73
CA ASP A 220 -6.39 -14.18 16.88
C ASP A 220 -5.28 -13.29 17.46
N GLU A 221 -5.27 -13.09 18.78
CA GLU A 221 -4.30 -12.27 19.49
C GLU A 221 -4.21 -10.81 18.99
N VAL A 222 -5.22 -10.31 18.25
CA VAL A 222 -5.24 -8.93 17.76
C VAL A 222 -5.34 -7.92 18.92
N LEU A 223 -4.70 -6.76 18.74
CA LEU A 223 -4.76 -5.67 19.72
C LEU A 223 -5.67 -4.53 19.23
N LEU A 224 -6.93 -4.51 19.65
CA LEU A 224 -7.96 -3.53 19.29
C LEU A 224 -8.27 -2.53 20.43
N MET A 225 -7.34 -2.32 21.33
CA MET A 225 -7.57 -1.45 22.48
C MET A 225 -7.97 -0.03 22.06
N GLY A 226 -9.14 0.42 22.53
CA GLY A 226 -9.68 1.73 22.22
C GLY A 226 -10.11 1.92 20.77
N ALA A 227 -10.23 0.85 19.99
CA ALA A 227 -10.74 0.92 18.62
C ALA A 227 -12.22 1.32 18.58
N LYS A 228 -12.64 1.98 17.49
CA LYS A 228 -14.02 2.34 17.20
C LYS A 228 -14.54 1.44 16.08
N ALA A 229 -15.43 0.53 16.40
CA ALA A 229 -15.97 -0.47 15.49
C ALA A 229 -17.51 -0.51 15.52
N GLY A 230 -18.13 0.64 15.74
CA GLY A 230 -19.60 0.74 15.74
C GLY A 230 -20.18 0.29 14.41
N GLY A 231 -21.18 -0.61 14.44
CA GLY A 231 -21.81 -1.14 13.24
C GLY A 231 -20.96 -2.10 12.41
N ALA A 232 -19.78 -2.49 12.87
CA ALA A 232 -18.94 -3.44 12.14
C ALA A 232 -19.57 -4.84 12.07
N GLU A 233 -19.35 -5.56 10.97
CA GLU A 233 -19.78 -6.93 10.77
C GLU A 233 -18.63 -7.90 11.01
N LEU A 234 -18.77 -8.75 12.06
CA LEU A 234 -17.75 -9.72 12.49
C LEU A 234 -18.36 -11.14 12.56
N THR A 235 -19.28 -11.47 11.67
CA THR A 235 -19.90 -12.81 11.63
C THR A 235 -18.84 -13.86 11.34
N ASP A 236 -18.87 -14.97 12.09
CA ASP A 236 -17.94 -16.10 11.96
C ASP A 236 -16.44 -15.73 12.11
N THR A 237 -16.14 -14.61 12.74
CA THR A 237 -14.74 -14.20 12.99
C THR A 237 -14.08 -15.02 14.10
N VAL A 238 -12.75 -15.14 14.04
CA VAL A 238 -11.95 -15.78 15.08
C VAL A 238 -11.15 -14.73 15.83
N LEU A 239 -11.55 -14.40 17.09
CA LEU A 239 -10.96 -13.37 17.93
C LEU A 239 -10.30 -13.96 19.20
N ASN A 240 -9.86 -15.22 19.19
CA ASN A 240 -9.34 -15.83 20.40
C ASN A 240 -8.12 -15.07 20.94
N ASN A 241 -8.10 -14.85 22.24
CA ASN A 241 -7.07 -14.10 22.96
C ASN A 241 -6.91 -12.63 22.49
N ALA A 242 -7.86 -12.08 21.75
CA ALA A 242 -7.86 -10.68 21.32
C ALA A 242 -7.96 -9.73 22.53
N ASN A 243 -7.38 -8.54 22.41
CA ASN A 243 -7.54 -7.49 23.40
C ASN A 243 -8.44 -6.37 22.86
N LEU A 244 -9.67 -6.32 23.34
CA LEU A 244 -10.70 -5.35 22.99
C LEU A 244 -10.88 -4.25 24.05
N THR A 245 -10.00 -4.18 25.05
CA THR A 245 -10.13 -3.26 26.18
C THR A 245 -10.47 -1.83 25.71
N LYS A 246 -11.57 -1.28 26.23
CA LYS A 246 -12.10 0.05 25.91
C LYS A 246 -12.48 0.27 24.43
N ALA A 247 -12.63 -0.77 23.63
CA ALA A 247 -13.12 -0.64 22.29
C ALA A 247 -14.64 -0.40 22.27
N ASP A 248 -15.13 0.25 21.24
CA ASP A 248 -16.57 0.47 21.02
C ASP A 248 -17.05 -0.37 19.83
N PHE A 249 -17.84 -1.40 20.13
CA PHE A 249 -18.52 -2.28 19.18
C PHE A 249 -20.05 -2.09 19.23
N SER A 250 -20.50 -0.88 19.49
CA SER A 250 -21.94 -0.59 19.51
C SER A 250 -22.59 -0.96 18.18
N ASN A 251 -23.74 -1.65 18.23
CA ASN A 251 -24.51 -2.09 17.07
C ASN A 251 -23.76 -3.02 16.09
N SER A 252 -22.65 -3.60 16.47
CA SER A 252 -21.90 -4.55 15.64
C SER A 252 -22.50 -5.96 15.64
N ILE A 253 -22.07 -6.82 14.74
CA ILE A 253 -22.58 -8.20 14.57
C ILE A 253 -21.43 -9.18 14.77
N PHE A 254 -21.50 -10.01 15.84
CA PHE A 254 -20.53 -11.07 16.15
C PHE A 254 -21.14 -12.48 16.01
N ASP A 255 -22.26 -12.64 15.32
CA ASP A 255 -22.96 -13.92 15.25
C ASP A 255 -22.01 -15.02 14.75
N GLY A 256 -21.92 -16.13 15.48
CA GLY A 256 -21.00 -17.26 15.18
C GLY A 256 -19.52 -17.04 15.52
N ALA A 257 -19.13 -15.86 16.01
CA ALA A 257 -17.73 -15.56 16.30
C ALA A 257 -17.14 -16.42 17.44
N SER A 258 -15.84 -16.73 17.35
CA SER A 258 -15.06 -17.33 18.44
C SER A 258 -14.29 -16.26 19.21
N MET A 259 -14.58 -16.11 20.50
CA MET A 259 -14.04 -15.08 21.39
C MET A 259 -13.40 -15.71 22.65
N VAL A 260 -12.80 -16.88 22.53
CA VAL A 260 -12.20 -17.60 23.67
C VAL A 260 -11.00 -16.82 24.19
N GLY A 261 -11.02 -16.50 25.50
CA GLY A 261 -9.89 -15.80 26.16
C GLY A 261 -9.76 -14.32 25.79
N VAL A 262 -10.80 -13.70 25.25
CA VAL A 262 -10.81 -12.27 24.90
C VAL A 262 -10.72 -11.41 26.17
N MET A 263 -9.92 -10.35 26.11
CA MET A 263 -9.88 -9.29 27.12
C MET A 263 -10.81 -8.16 26.67
N ASP A 264 -11.97 -8.02 27.32
CA ASP A 264 -13.04 -7.08 26.97
C ASP A 264 -13.36 -6.07 28.09
N GLN A 265 -12.39 -5.74 28.93
CA GLN A 265 -12.59 -4.75 30.01
C GLN A 265 -13.00 -3.39 29.42
N ASP A 266 -14.09 -2.84 29.95
CA ASP A 266 -14.66 -1.54 29.53
C ASP A 266 -15.03 -1.48 28.02
N THR A 267 -15.16 -2.63 27.36
CA THR A 267 -15.63 -2.71 25.96
C THR A 267 -17.13 -2.45 25.88
N VAL A 268 -17.56 -1.63 24.94
CA VAL A 268 -18.97 -1.32 24.72
C VAL A 268 -19.53 -2.26 23.64
N PHE A 269 -20.62 -2.99 23.97
CA PHE A 269 -21.38 -3.86 23.06
C PHE A 269 -22.85 -3.46 22.98
N ASP A 270 -23.18 -2.18 23.22
CA ASP A 270 -24.57 -1.72 23.23
C ASP A 270 -25.22 -1.94 21.86
N GLY A 271 -26.32 -2.69 21.83
CA GLY A 271 -27.02 -3.04 20.60
C GLY A 271 -26.31 -4.07 19.70
N ALA A 272 -25.18 -4.63 20.12
CA ALA A 272 -24.48 -5.66 19.34
C ALA A 272 -25.23 -6.99 19.33
N SER A 273 -25.16 -7.72 18.20
CA SER A 273 -25.62 -9.10 18.10
C SER A 273 -24.48 -10.08 18.46
N LEU A 274 -24.74 -10.97 19.41
CA LEU A 274 -23.78 -11.95 19.95
C LEU A 274 -24.38 -13.37 19.92
N LYS A 275 -25.13 -13.72 18.88
CA LYS A 275 -25.77 -15.05 18.76
C LYS A 275 -24.70 -16.09 18.44
N GLU A 276 -24.80 -17.23 19.11
CA GLU A 276 -23.91 -18.37 18.90
C GLU A 276 -22.42 -18.06 19.04
N VAL A 277 -22.07 -16.98 19.79
CA VAL A 277 -20.68 -16.63 20.09
C VAL A 277 -20.09 -17.67 21.05
N ASN A 278 -18.93 -18.20 20.73
CA ASN A 278 -18.12 -19.05 21.57
C ASN A 278 -17.17 -18.21 22.45
N ARG A 279 -17.31 -18.26 23.81
CA ARG A 279 -16.51 -17.48 24.79
C ARG A 279 -15.77 -18.39 25.75
#